data_b7c77757879559cacaf204aa461bae88
#
_entry.id   b7c77757879559cacaf204aa461bae88
#
_cell.length_a   1.000
_cell.length_b   1.000
_cell.length_c   1.000
_cell.angle_alpha   90.00
_cell.angle_beta   90.00
_cell.angle_gamma   90.00
#
_symmetry.space_group_name_H-M   'P 1'
#
loop_
_entity.id
_entity.type
_entity.pdbx_description
1 polymer ?
#
loop_
_entity_poly.entity_id
_entity_poly.type
_entity_poly.pdbx_seq_one_letter_code
_entity_poly.pdbx_strand_id
1 'polypeptide(L)'
;MEIKKFNRKFLFRELYGGICLVLLISIALVVFTISCGYWNVVGITLVVLALMLMLMMGVFNRDSDITVDYVKRVVRSNIKFDDNRTICVPFESILSVYIYNADQLKREIKLKKYPKTTLVIEKAHGKEYISLKFFDEETIRDLIRELEKARKSV
;
A
#
# COMPACT_ATOMS: atom_id res chain seq x y z
N MET A 1 -13.52 -23.79 2.69
CA MET A 1 -13.49 -22.53 3.47
C MET A 1 -12.27 -21.75 3.05
N GLU A 2 -12.44 -20.53 2.60
CA GLU A 2 -11.44 -19.84 1.77
C GLU A 2 -10.92 -18.59 2.46
N ILE A 3 -9.59 -18.39 2.40
CA ILE A 3 -8.95 -17.14 2.78
C ILE A 3 -8.67 -16.39 1.50
N LYS A 4 -9.28 -15.20 1.32
CA LYS A 4 -9.03 -14.33 0.17
C LYS A 4 -8.08 -13.22 0.55
N LYS A 5 -6.99 -13.09 -0.22
CA LYS A 5 -6.00 -12.03 -0.05
C LYS A 5 -6.10 -11.04 -1.20
N PHE A 6 -6.16 -9.76 -0.85
CA PHE A 6 -6.15 -8.64 -1.77
C PHE A 6 -4.83 -7.90 -1.59
N ASN A 7 -3.94 -8.07 -2.54
CA ASN A 7 -2.63 -7.45 -2.51
C ASN A 7 -2.65 -6.12 -3.27
N ARG A 8 -1.88 -5.16 -2.80
CA ARG A 8 -1.61 -3.96 -3.58
C ARG A 8 -0.90 -4.37 -4.87
N LYS A 9 -1.50 -4.06 -5.99
CA LYS A 9 -0.77 -4.05 -7.25
C LYS A 9 -0.03 -2.72 -7.28
N PHE A 10 1.26 -2.74 -6.92
CA PHE A 10 2.10 -1.59 -7.19
C PHE A 10 1.94 -1.25 -8.66
N LEU A 11 1.46 -0.05 -8.94
CA LEU A 11 1.50 0.49 -10.29
C LEU A 11 2.98 0.55 -10.65
N PHE A 12 3.42 -0.46 -11.38
CA PHE A 12 4.77 -0.60 -11.93
C PHE A 12 5.27 0.74 -12.49
N ARG A 13 4.36 1.56 -12.99
CA ARG A 13 4.64 2.87 -13.59
C ARG A 13 5.25 3.90 -12.62
N GLU A 14 4.81 4.00 -11.37
CA GLU A 14 5.39 4.94 -10.40
C GLU A 14 6.73 4.41 -9.86
N LEU A 15 6.83 3.09 -9.70
CA LEU A 15 8.06 2.42 -9.28
C LEU A 15 9.14 2.50 -10.37
N TYR A 16 8.79 2.22 -11.63
CA TYR A 16 9.71 2.30 -12.76
C TYR A 16 10.19 3.73 -12.99
N GLY A 17 9.32 4.74 -12.87
CA GLY A 17 9.73 6.14 -12.99
C GLY A 17 10.83 6.51 -12.00
N GLY A 18 10.67 6.13 -10.73
CA GLY A 18 11.68 6.36 -9.69
C GLY A 18 12.97 5.57 -9.92
N ILE A 19 12.86 4.28 -10.25
CA ILE A 19 14.02 3.42 -10.55
C ILE A 19 14.76 3.91 -11.79
N CYS A 20 14.07 4.24 -12.88
CA CYS A 20 14.68 4.78 -14.09
C CYS A 20 15.41 6.10 -13.83
N LEU A 21 14.83 7.00 -13.04
CA LEU A 21 15.47 8.26 -12.68
C LEU A 21 16.77 8.02 -11.89
N VAL A 22 16.73 7.15 -10.89
CA VAL A 22 17.90 6.79 -10.06
C VAL A 22 18.98 6.14 -10.93
N LEU A 23 18.62 5.24 -11.84
CA LEU A 23 19.55 4.61 -12.77
C LEU A 23 20.18 5.62 -13.73
N LEU A 24 19.39 6.55 -14.30
CA LEU A 24 19.91 7.59 -15.19
C LEU A 24 20.91 8.50 -14.47
N ILE A 25 20.59 8.96 -13.26
CA ILE A 25 21.51 9.79 -12.46
C ILE A 25 22.78 9.01 -12.13
N SER A 26 22.67 7.73 -11.80
CA SER A 26 23.83 6.89 -11.47
C SER A 26 24.73 6.63 -12.68
N ILE A 27 24.15 6.40 -13.85
CA ILE A 27 24.93 6.25 -15.10
C ILE A 27 25.65 7.57 -15.42
N ALA A 28 24.97 8.71 -15.31
CA ALA A 28 25.60 10.02 -15.54
C ALA A 28 26.76 10.28 -14.57
N LEU A 29 26.60 9.95 -13.28
CA LEU A 29 27.66 10.06 -12.29
C LEU A 29 28.86 9.14 -12.57
N VAL A 30 28.60 7.88 -12.98
CA VAL A 30 29.65 6.93 -13.33
C VAL A 30 30.42 7.43 -14.55
N VAL A 31 29.74 7.88 -15.60
CA VAL A 31 30.39 8.44 -16.80
C VAL A 31 31.23 9.65 -16.45
N PHE A 32 30.71 10.55 -15.63
CA PHE A 32 31.44 11.75 -15.18
C PHE A 32 32.69 11.38 -14.38
N THR A 33 32.60 10.47 -13.42
CA THR A 33 33.74 10.07 -12.59
C THR A 33 34.83 9.34 -13.38
N ILE A 34 34.46 8.52 -14.38
CA ILE A 34 35.38 7.88 -15.30
C ILE A 34 36.10 8.97 -16.14
N SER A 35 35.35 9.92 -16.69
CA SER A 35 35.92 11.01 -17.50
C SER A 35 36.90 11.87 -16.72
N CYS A 36 36.72 12.02 -15.41
CA CYS A 36 37.62 12.75 -14.52
C CYS A 36 38.77 11.90 -13.97
N GLY A 37 38.87 10.62 -14.30
CA GLY A 37 39.92 9.70 -13.83
C GLY A 37 39.77 9.21 -12.39
N TYR A 38 38.62 9.43 -11.74
CA TYR A 38 38.35 9.04 -10.35
C TYR A 38 37.79 7.62 -10.23
N TRP A 39 38.56 6.61 -10.62
CA TRP A 39 38.13 5.20 -10.62
C TRP A 39 37.66 4.67 -9.25
N ASN A 40 38.28 5.12 -8.17
CA ASN A 40 37.90 4.72 -6.81
C ASN A 40 36.48 5.17 -6.44
N VAL A 41 36.04 6.29 -6.99
CA VAL A 41 34.71 6.84 -6.74
C VAL A 41 33.63 6.05 -7.46
N VAL A 42 33.96 5.44 -8.63
CA VAL A 42 33.04 4.58 -9.39
C VAL A 42 32.58 3.39 -8.55
N GLY A 43 33.52 2.72 -7.88
CA GLY A 43 33.22 1.59 -7.00
C GLY A 43 32.27 1.97 -5.86
N ILE A 44 32.53 3.11 -5.19
CA ILE A 44 31.67 3.62 -4.11
C ILE A 44 30.26 3.95 -4.64
N THR A 45 30.18 4.59 -5.78
CA THR A 45 28.88 4.94 -6.39
C THR A 45 28.05 3.71 -6.71
N LEU A 46 28.64 2.64 -7.24
CA LEU A 46 27.96 1.37 -7.52
C LEU A 46 27.48 0.68 -6.25
N VAL A 47 28.28 0.68 -5.17
CA VAL A 47 27.86 0.10 -3.89
C VAL A 47 26.69 0.87 -3.29
N VAL A 48 26.74 2.21 -3.30
CA VAL A 48 25.64 3.05 -2.80
C VAL A 48 24.36 2.82 -3.61
N LEU A 49 24.48 2.70 -4.94
CA LEU A 49 23.34 2.37 -5.80
C LEU A 49 22.72 1.02 -5.47
N ALA A 50 23.55 -0.02 -5.30
CA ALA A 50 23.08 -1.36 -4.94
C ALA A 50 22.35 -1.35 -3.58
N LEU A 51 22.89 -0.63 -2.58
CA LEU A 51 22.25 -0.46 -1.28
C LEU A 51 20.92 0.28 -1.38
N MET A 52 20.84 1.36 -2.17
CA MET A 52 19.58 2.08 -2.41
C MET A 52 18.52 1.19 -3.07
N LEU A 53 18.90 0.40 -4.08
CA LEU A 53 17.99 -0.53 -4.75
C LEU A 53 17.51 -1.63 -3.77
N MET A 54 18.39 -2.18 -2.92
CA MET A 54 18.02 -3.14 -1.89
C MET A 54 17.06 -2.54 -0.86
N LEU A 55 17.32 -1.32 -0.40
CA LEU A 55 16.42 -0.62 0.52
C LEU A 55 15.05 -0.36 -0.11
N MET A 56 15.02 0.09 -1.37
CA MET A 56 13.76 0.25 -2.11
C MET A 56 13.00 -1.08 -2.20
N MET A 57 13.65 -2.16 -2.60
CA MET A 57 13.01 -3.49 -2.65
C MET A 57 12.49 -3.93 -1.29
N GLY A 58 13.25 -3.69 -0.20
CA GLY A 58 12.83 -4.03 1.16
C GLY A 58 11.62 -3.24 1.64
N VAL A 59 11.53 -1.95 1.27
CA VAL A 59 10.38 -1.10 1.61
C VAL A 59 9.13 -1.51 0.81
N PHE A 60 9.31 -1.92 -0.45
CA PHE A 60 8.21 -2.30 -1.33
C PHE A 60 7.70 -3.73 -1.08
N ASN A 61 8.53 -4.61 -0.55
CA ASN A 61 8.16 -6.00 -0.23
C ASN A 61 7.45 -6.13 1.13
N ARG A 62 7.12 -5.02 1.79
CA ARG A 62 6.30 -5.06 2.99
C ARG A 62 4.88 -5.49 2.60
N ASP A 63 4.48 -6.66 3.11
CA ASP A 63 3.15 -7.23 2.99
C ASP A 63 2.08 -6.19 3.39
N SER A 64 1.52 -5.57 2.37
CA SER A 64 0.41 -4.62 2.53
C SER A 64 -0.80 -5.26 1.89
N ASP A 65 -1.42 -6.18 2.61
CA ASP A 65 -2.58 -6.92 2.15
C ASP A 65 -3.82 -6.63 3.01
N ILE A 66 -4.97 -6.84 2.38
CA ILE A 66 -6.24 -6.97 3.07
C ILE A 66 -6.66 -8.42 2.91
N THR A 67 -6.90 -9.08 4.02
CA THR A 67 -7.27 -10.50 4.05
C THR A 67 -8.70 -10.64 4.57
N VAL A 68 -9.56 -11.32 3.81
CA VAL A 68 -10.89 -11.74 4.25
C VAL A 68 -10.81 -13.22 4.60
N ASP A 69 -10.83 -13.52 5.90
CA ASP A 69 -10.70 -14.87 6.43
C ASP A 69 -12.08 -15.41 6.82
N TYR A 70 -12.64 -16.25 5.97
CA TYR A 70 -13.95 -16.88 6.21
C TYR A 70 -13.91 -17.99 7.26
N VAL A 71 -12.71 -18.52 7.57
CA VAL A 71 -12.55 -19.54 8.62
C VAL A 71 -12.66 -18.89 10.00
N LYS A 72 -11.94 -17.78 10.18
CA LYS A 72 -11.92 -17.01 11.43
C LYS A 72 -13.02 -15.94 11.50
N ARG A 73 -13.77 -15.75 10.41
CA ARG A 73 -14.82 -14.73 10.27
C ARG A 73 -14.31 -13.32 10.58
N VAL A 74 -13.13 -12.98 10.06
CA VAL A 74 -12.50 -11.69 10.30
C VAL A 74 -11.93 -11.08 9.02
N VAL A 75 -12.00 -9.76 8.95
CA VAL A 75 -11.25 -8.96 7.98
C VAL A 75 -10.00 -8.44 8.66
N ARG A 76 -8.85 -8.69 8.07
CA ARG A 76 -7.55 -8.19 8.53
C ARG A 76 -6.94 -7.26 7.51
N SER A 77 -6.36 -6.18 7.99
CA SER A 77 -5.55 -5.30 7.15
C SER A 77 -4.23 -5.03 7.82
N ASN A 78 -3.15 -5.34 7.10
CA ASN A 78 -1.79 -4.98 7.49
C ASN A 78 -1.41 -3.59 6.97
N ILE A 79 -2.35 -2.88 6.33
CA ILE A 79 -2.12 -1.54 5.82
C ILE A 79 -2.15 -0.58 7.00
N LYS A 80 -0.96 -0.14 7.36
CA LYS A 80 -0.76 0.75 8.49
C LYS A 80 -1.14 2.18 8.09
N PHE A 81 -2.15 2.73 8.72
CA PHE A 81 -2.29 4.16 8.95
C PHE A 81 -1.49 4.56 10.19
N ASP A 82 -1.52 5.76 10.62
CA ASP A 82 -0.67 6.43 11.62
C ASP A 82 -0.23 5.61 12.87
N ASP A 83 -0.96 4.55 13.26
CA ASP A 83 -0.78 3.88 14.56
C ASP A 83 -0.05 2.53 14.53
N ASN A 84 0.53 2.11 13.43
CA ASN A 84 1.21 0.80 13.33
C ASN A 84 0.35 -0.43 13.75
N ARG A 85 -0.96 -0.31 13.94
CA ARG A 85 -1.86 -1.38 14.37
C ARG A 85 -2.39 -2.16 13.16
N THR A 86 -2.37 -3.47 13.26
CA THR A 86 -3.11 -4.33 12.34
C THR A 86 -4.59 -4.19 12.63
N ILE A 87 -5.37 -3.76 11.63
CA ILE A 87 -6.82 -3.67 11.73
C ILE A 87 -7.37 -5.09 11.66
N CYS A 88 -8.19 -5.48 12.63
CA CYS A 88 -8.88 -6.77 12.66
C CYS A 88 -10.36 -6.52 13.01
N VAL A 89 -11.24 -6.80 12.03
CA VAL A 89 -12.67 -6.54 12.16
C VAL A 89 -13.43 -7.85 12.03
N PRO A 90 -14.15 -8.32 13.08
CA PRO A 90 -15.04 -9.48 12.98
C PRO A 90 -16.19 -9.20 12.02
N PHE A 91 -16.65 -10.19 11.26
CA PHE A 91 -17.77 -10.04 10.32
C PHE A 91 -19.04 -9.54 11.01
N GLU A 92 -19.30 -10.04 12.20
CA GLU A 92 -20.48 -9.70 13.04
C GLU A 92 -20.52 -8.22 13.41
N SER A 93 -19.39 -7.55 13.45
CA SER A 93 -19.32 -6.13 13.79
C SER A 93 -19.47 -5.21 12.59
N ILE A 94 -19.51 -5.72 11.36
CA ILE A 94 -19.59 -4.93 10.13
C ILE A 94 -21.04 -4.50 9.88
N LEU A 95 -21.32 -3.22 10.03
CA LEU A 95 -22.61 -2.64 9.71
C LEU A 95 -22.69 -2.21 8.26
N SER A 96 -21.68 -1.50 7.78
CA SER A 96 -21.60 -1.05 6.40
C SER A 96 -20.17 -0.97 5.90
N VAL A 97 -20.00 -1.07 4.58
CA VAL A 97 -18.71 -0.95 3.90
C VAL A 97 -18.88 0.00 2.73
N TYR A 98 -18.06 1.03 2.66
CA TYR A 98 -18.11 2.00 1.57
C TYR A 98 -16.76 2.66 1.32
N ILE A 99 -16.64 3.28 0.14
CA ILE A 99 -15.43 4.00 -0.25
C ILE A 99 -15.67 5.49 -0.05
N TYR A 100 -14.75 6.13 0.63
CA TYR A 100 -14.69 7.57 0.71
C TYR A 100 -13.78 8.16 -0.36
N ASN A 101 -14.28 9.18 -1.05
CA ASN A 101 -13.43 10.05 -1.84
C ASN A 101 -12.82 11.13 -0.92
N ALA A 102 -11.54 11.48 -1.15
CA ALA A 102 -10.77 12.36 -0.26
C ALA A 102 -11.45 13.70 0.03
N ASP A 103 -12.26 14.20 -0.91
CA ASP A 103 -12.92 15.49 -0.76
C ASP A 103 -14.10 15.44 0.24
N GLN A 104 -14.73 14.30 0.37
CA GLN A 104 -15.77 14.06 1.38
C GLN A 104 -15.14 13.83 2.76
N LEU A 105 -14.07 13.08 2.82
CA LEU A 105 -13.36 12.76 4.07
C LEU A 105 -12.76 14.00 4.73
N LYS A 106 -12.25 14.97 3.95
CA LYS A 106 -11.71 16.24 4.48
C LYS A 106 -12.73 17.08 5.21
N ARG A 107 -14.01 16.97 4.88
CA ARG A 107 -15.10 17.70 5.53
C ARG A 107 -15.50 17.09 6.86
N GLU A 108 -15.48 15.76 6.97
CA GLU A 108 -15.92 15.04 8.18
C GLU A 108 -14.80 14.87 9.21
N ILE A 109 -13.58 14.64 8.74
CA ILE A 109 -12.44 14.37 9.61
C ILE A 109 -11.36 15.40 9.24
N LYS A 110 -11.02 16.33 10.09
CA LYS A 110 -9.96 17.34 9.89
C LYS A 110 -8.55 16.76 9.66
N LEU A 111 -8.44 15.58 9.07
CA LEU A 111 -7.23 14.82 8.88
C LEU A 111 -6.59 15.14 7.52
N LYS A 112 -5.47 15.85 7.55
CA LYS A 112 -4.66 16.24 6.38
C LYS A 112 -3.99 15.07 5.64
N LYS A 113 -4.10 13.83 6.13
CA LYS A 113 -3.22 12.72 5.71
C LYS A 113 -3.87 11.56 4.94
N TYR A 114 -5.18 11.56 4.66
CA TYR A 114 -5.79 10.41 3.97
C TYR A 114 -5.56 10.44 2.46
N PRO A 115 -5.19 9.28 1.87
CA PRO A 115 -5.08 9.14 0.43
C PRO A 115 -6.46 9.29 -0.24
N LYS A 116 -6.45 9.61 -1.54
CA LYS A 116 -7.64 9.91 -2.35
C LYS A 116 -8.73 8.82 -2.30
N THR A 117 -8.38 7.59 -1.97
CA THR A 117 -9.32 6.47 -1.88
C THR A 117 -9.12 5.74 -0.56
N THR A 118 -10.14 5.70 0.26
CA THR A 118 -10.13 5.06 1.58
C THR A 118 -11.35 4.17 1.71
N LEU A 119 -11.13 2.92 2.11
CA LEU A 119 -12.20 2.01 2.50
C LEU A 119 -12.59 2.32 3.94
N VAL A 120 -13.87 2.47 4.17
CA VAL A 120 -14.43 2.65 5.51
C VAL A 120 -15.26 1.42 5.86
N ILE A 121 -14.93 0.80 6.98
CA ILE A 121 -15.73 -0.27 7.59
C ILE A 121 -16.39 0.32 8.83
N GLU A 122 -17.70 0.48 8.77
CA GLU A 122 -18.50 1.00 9.88
C GLU A 122 -18.87 -0.16 10.80
N LYS A 123 -18.65 0.04 12.11
CA LYS A 123 -18.96 -0.91 13.19
C LYS A 123 -19.93 -0.27 14.16
N ALA A 124 -20.56 -1.08 15.02
CA ALA A 124 -21.43 -0.59 16.09
C ALA A 124 -20.74 0.44 17.01
N HIS A 125 -19.44 0.32 17.18
CA HIS A 125 -18.64 1.19 18.06
C HIS A 125 -17.51 1.92 17.30
N GLY A 126 -17.82 2.51 16.15
CA GLY A 126 -16.88 3.35 15.42
C GLY A 126 -16.60 2.90 14.00
N LYS A 127 -15.64 3.55 13.37
CA LYS A 127 -15.28 3.34 11.97
C LYS A 127 -13.79 2.98 11.86
N GLU A 128 -13.48 1.98 11.02
CA GLU A 128 -12.11 1.67 10.62
C GLU A 128 -11.84 2.20 9.23
N TYR A 129 -10.66 2.76 9.05
CA TYR A 129 -10.23 3.38 7.80
C TYR A 129 -9.04 2.63 7.23
N ILE A 130 -9.17 2.15 6.00
CA ILE A 130 -8.12 1.40 5.31
C ILE A 130 -7.75 2.13 4.02
N SER A 131 -6.48 2.46 3.85
CA SER A 131 -6.01 3.10 2.63
C SER A 131 -6.02 2.13 1.46
N LEU A 132 -6.73 2.48 0.40
CA LEU A 132 -6.72 1.76 -0.87
C LEU A 132 -5.71 2.36 -1.87
N LYS A 133 -4.78 3.18 -1.40
CA LYS A 133 -3.69 3.68 -2.24
C LYS A 133 -2.93 2.48 -2.83
N PHE A 134 -2.74 2.47 -4.14
CA PHE A 134 -2.07 1.39 -4.90
C PHE A 134 -2.90 0.11 -5.15
N PHE A 135 -4.19 0.12 -4.85
CA PHE A 135 -5.10 -0.91 -5.36
C PHE A 135 -5.67 -0.47 -6.71
N ASP A 136 -5.78 -1.39 -7.65
CA ASP A 136 -6.49 -1.16 -8.90
C ASP A 136 -8.01 -1.22 -8.69
N GLU A 137 -8.76 -0.60 -9.59
CA GLU A 137 -10.23 -0.50 -9.46
C GLU A 137 -10.91 -1.87 -9.46
N GLU A 138 -10.38 -2.85 -10.18
CA GLU A 138 -10.91 -4.21 -10.23
C GLU A 138 -10.77 -4.89 -8.87
N THR A 139 -9.56 -4.84 -8.30
CA THR A 139 -9.28 -5.38 -6.96
C THR A 139 -10.12 -4.70 -5.88
N ILE A 140 -10.35 -3.38 -5.99
CA ILE A 140 -11.22 -2.64 -5.07
C ILE A 140 -12.67 -3.12 -5.18
N ARG A 141 -13.20 -3.30 -6.39
CA ARG A 141 -14.55 -3.81 -6.61
C ARG A 141 -14.74 -5.22 -6.05
N ASP A 142 -13.76 -6.09 -6.28
CA ASP A 142 -13.80 -7.45 -5.78
C ASP A 142 -13.70 -7.50 -4.25
N LEU A 143 -12.86 -6.65 -3.65
CA LEU A 143 -12.75 -6.51 -2.21
C LEU A 143 -14.09 -6.09 -1.60
N ILE A 144 -14.76 -5.08 -2.15
CA ILE A 144 -16.06 -4.62 -1.65
C ILE A 144 -17.09 -5.75 -1.76
N ARG A 145 -17.15 -6.44 -2.90
CA ARG A 145 -18.06 -7.57 -3.09
C ARG A 145 -17.86 -8.66 -2.04
N GLU A 146 -16.61 -8.99 -1.74
CA GLU A 146 -16.28 -9.99 -0.71
C GLU A 146 -16.60 -9.51 0.70
N LEU A 147 -16.39 -8.23 1.00
CA LEU A 147 -16.76 -7.65 2.31
C LEU A 147 -18.28 -7.62 2.50
N GLU A 148 -19.04 -7.26 1.46
CA GLU A 148 -20.50 -7.33 1.51
C GLU A 148 -21.02 -8.76 1.66
N LYS A 149 -20.38 -9.72 0.98
CA LYS A 149 -20.69 -11.15 1.14
C LYS A 149 -20.38 -11.62 2.56
N ALA A 150 -19.24 -11.23 3.12
CA ALA A 150 -18.86 -11.54 4.49
C ALA A 150 -19.88 -10.98 5.49
N ARG A 151 -20.34 -9.75 5.31
CA ARG A 151 -21.39 -9.14 6.12
C ARG A 151 -22.72 -9.92 6.07
N LYS A 152 -23.12 -10.39 4.88
CA LYS A 152 -24.37 -11.14 4.69
C LYS A 152 -24.30 -12.59 5.17
N SER A 153 -23.11 -13.11 5.45
CA SER A 153 -22.88 -14.47 5.93
C SER A 153 -22.99 -14.62 7.43
N VAL A 154 -23.30 -13.54 8.12
CA VAL A 154 -23.58 -13.47 9.56
C VAL A 154 -25.07 -13.57 9.79
#